data_764ec057b8d998fc60a5300842240aad
#
_entry.id   764ec057b8d998fc60a5300842240aad
#
_cell.length_a   1.000
_cell.length_b   1.000
_cell.length_c   1.000
_cell.angle_alpha   90.00
_cell.angle_beta   90.00
_cell.angle_gamma   90.00
#
_symmetry.space_group_name_H-M   'P 1'
#
loop_
_entity.id
_entity.type
_entity.pdbx_description
1 polymer ?
#
loop_
_entity_poly.entity_id
_entity_poly.type
_entity_poly.pdbx_seq_one_letter_code
_entity_poly.pdbx_strand_id
1 'polypeptide(L)'
;KEFESEFKNPRNFAAGSIRLLDAKLSYNRKLTFVVWDVIEPFNTAENTLSAQLEIADMYGFEIVPYWHCSKQNENLKAVIELIKTRSEKMSYPIDGVVFKYDDLRLRDTLGSTAHHFNNAIAYKFEDELYDTTLKYIEWTMGRTGVLTPVAVFEPVDADGSIVERASLHNISVMEELLGPRPPYTGQPIRIYKANMIVPQVYKSPNDDSEDFEIRWTIPKTCPI
;
A
#
# COMPACT_ATOMS: atom_id res chain seq x y z
N LYS A 1 10.66 -8.31 -19.41
CA LYS A 1 11.40 -9.60 -19.20
C LYS A 1 12.91 -9.40 -18.97
N GLU A 2 13.57 -8.47 -19.64
CA GLU A 2 15.03 -8.20 -19.43
C GLU A 2 15.35 -7.53 -18.08
N PHE A 3 14.38 -6.87 -17.45
CA PHE A 3 14.59 -6.10 -16.21
C PHE A 3 13.89 -6.71 -14.97
N GLU A 4 13.19 -7.83 -15.14
CA GLU A 4 12.45 -8.51 -14.06
C GLU A 4 13.38 -9.03 -12.94
N SER A 5 14.67 -9.25 -13.22
CA SER A 5 15.63 -9.73 -12.24
C SER A 5 16.17 -8.64 -11.30
N GLU A 6 16.11 -7.38 -11.72
CA GLU A 6 16.67 -6.25 -10.97
C GLU A 6 15.67 -5.66 -9.96
N PHE A 7 14.36 -5.76 -10.27
CA PHE A 7 13.30 -5.18 -9.43
C PHE A 7 12.20 -6.21 -9.18
N LYS A 8 11.91 -6.47 -7.93
CA LYS A 8 10.87 -7.43 -7.50
C LYS A 8 9.44 -6.89 -7.62
N ASN A 9 9.27 -5.58 -7.81
CA ASN A 9 7.97 -4.91 -7.80
C ASN A 9 7.90 -3.86 -8.92
N PRO A 10 6.85 -3.84 -9.77
CA PRO A 10 6.66 -2.88 -10.85
C PRO A 10 6.70 -1.42 -10.40
N ARG A 11 6.16 -1.11 -9.21
CA ARG A 11 6.20 0.23 -8.62
C ARG A 11 7.63 0.69 -8.34
N ASN A 12 8.46 -0.17 -7.75
CA ASN A 12 9.85 0.14 -7.48
C ASN A 12 10.66 0.28 -8.78
N PHE A 13 10.35 -0.55 -9.78
CA PHE A 13 10.92 -0.43 -11.11
C PHE A 13 10.59 0.92 -11.76
N ALA A 14 9.33 1.34 -11.75
CA ALA A 14 8.91 2.61 -12.31
C ALA A 14 9.55 3.80 -11.57
N ALA A 15 9.50 3.80 -10.22
CA ALA A 15 10.10 4.85 -9.41
C ALA A 15 11.62 4.96 -9.60
N GLY A 16 12.33 3.83 -9.66
CA GLY A 16 13.76 3.78 -9.94
C GLY A 16 14.09 4.27 -11.36
N SER A 17 13.24 3.93 -12.32
CA SER A 17 13.43 4.32 -13.73
C SER A 17 13.28 5.81 -13.97
N ILE A 18 12.30 6.45 -13.33
CA ILE A 18 12.07 7.91 -13.44
C ILE A 18 13.22 8.69 -12.79
N ARG A 19 13.88 8.12 -11.78
CA ARG A 19 14.98 8.78 -11.05
C ARG A 19 16.35 8.61 -11.70
N LEU A 20 16.46 7.89 -12.83
CA LEU A 20 17.72 7.73 -13.53
C LEU A 20 18.22 9.06 -14.07
N LEU A 21 19.51 9.34 -13.85
CA LEU A 21 20.18 10.54 -14.38
C LEU A 21 20.33 10.47 -15.91
N ASP A 22 20.48 9.27 -16.45
CA ASP A 22 20.60 9.04 -17.89
C ASP A 22 19.21 8.84 -18.50
N ALA A 23 18.73 9.83 -19.23
CA ALA A 23 17.44 9.82 -19.91
C ALA A 23 17.32 8.69 -20.96
N LYS A 24 18.43 8.25 -21.59
CA LYS A 24 18.40 7.15 -22.55
C LYS A 24 18.12 5.81 -21.88
N LEU A 25 18.69 5.59 -20.69
CA LEU A 25 18.39 4.40 -19.89
C LEU A 25 16.93 4.39 -19.43
N SER A 26 16.41 5.54 -18.99
CA SER A 26 15.01 5.68 -18.61
C SER A 26 14.07 5.41 -19.80
N TYR A 27 14.38 5.98 -20.98
CA TYR A 27 13.63 5.76 -22.20
C TYR A 27 13.57 4.28 -22.63
N ASN A 28 14.70 3.58 -22.52
CA ASN A 28 14.78 2.15 -22.87
C ASN A 28 13.94 1.25 -21.95
N ARG A 29 13.60 1.71 -20.76
CA ARG A 29 12.73 0.99 -19.82
C ARG A 29 11.24 1.03 -20.20
N LYS A 30 10.87 1.82 -21.20
CA LYS A 30 9.53 1.88 -21.82
C LYS A 30 8.41 1.99 -20.78
N LEU A 31 8.52 2.97 -19.88
CA LEU A 31 7.47 3.23 -18.90
C LEU A 31 6.20 3.70 -19.60
N THR A 32 5.06 3.22 -19.12
CA THR A 32 3.74 3.67 -19.54
C THR A 32 3.24 4.74 -18.57
N PHE A 33 2.71 5.82 -19.09
CA PHE A 33 2.04 6.86 -18.32
C PHE A 33 0.53 6.64 -18.41
N VAL A 34 -0.12 6.41 -17.27
CA VAL A 34 -1.56 6.18 -17.19
C VAL A 34 -2.23 7.38 -16.53
N VAL A 35 -3.16 8.02 -17.24
CA VAL A 35 -3.95 9.15 -16.74
C VAL A 35 -5.08 8.62 -15.87
N TRP A 36 -5.21 9.16 -14.66
CA TRP A 36 -6.25 8.76 -13.70
C TRP A 36 -7.10 9.94 -13.21
N ASP A 37 -6.67 11.17 -13.50
CA ASP A 37 -7.38 12.39 -13.16
C ASP A 37 -6.94 13.53 -14.10
N VAL A 38 -7.80 14.54 -14.26
CA VAL A 38 -7.52 15.77 -15.01
C VAL A 38 -7.76 16.96 -14.07
N ILE A 39 -6.67 17.64 -13.69
CA ILE A 39 -6.71 18.73 -12.70
C ILE A 39 -7.32 19.98 -13.31
N GLU A 40 -6.85 20.36 -14.51
CA GLU A 40 -7.39 21.48 -15.29
C GLU A 40 -8.21 20.90 -16.44
N PRO A 41 -9.56 20.94 -16.34
CA PRO A 41 -10.42 20.33 -17.33
C PRO A 41 -10.26 20.94 -18.72
N PHE A 42 -10.28 20.12 -19.75
CA PHE A 42 -10.44 20.58 -21.12
C PHE A 42 -11.78 21.29 -21.28
N ASN A 43 -11.82 22.30 -22.12
CA ASN A 43 -13.06 23.03 -22.40
C ASN A 43 -14.00 22.16 -23.27
N THR A 44 -15.00 21.55 -22.63
CA THR A 44 -15.97 20.64 -23.27
C THR A 44 -17.39 20.99 -22.84
N ALA A 45 -18.36 20.49 -23.60
CA ALA A 45 -19.78 20.65 -23.25
C ALA A 45 -20.16 19.86 -21.99
N GLU A 46 -19.47 18.73 -21.74
CA GLU A 46 -19.69 17.86 -20.59
C GLU A 46 -18.64 18.12 -19.52
N ASN A 47 -19.11 18.49 -18.33
CA ASN A 47 -18.23 18.77 -17.19
C ASN A 47 -18.13 17.56 -16.27
N THR A 48 -17.67 16.42 -16.85
CA THR A 48 -17.52 15.15 -16.16
C THR A 48 -16.08 14.64 -16.25
N LEU A 49 -15.62 13.91 -15.23
CA LEU A 49 -14.28 13.29 -15.23
C LEU A 49 -14.15 12.27 -16.35
N SER A 50 -15.20 11.47 -16.59
CA SER A 50 -15.22 10.49 -17.67
C SER A 50 -14.98 11.13 -19.04
N ALA A 51 -15.68 12.22 -19.38
CA ALA A 51 -15.46 12.95 -20.62
C ALA A 51 -14.03 13.50 -20.73
N GLN A 52 -13.44 13.96 -19.62
CA GLN A 52 -12.06 14.44 -19.58
C GLN A 52 -11.05 13.32 -19.84
N LEU A 53 -11.30 12.12 -19.28
CA LEU A 53 -10.46 10.94 -19.52
C LEU A 53 -10.58 10.46 -20.98
N GLU A 54 -11.78 10.46 -21.57
CA GLU A 54 -11.98 10.13 -22.97
C GLU A 54 -11.22 11.08 -23.90
N ILE A 55 -11.18 12.38 -23.58
CA ILE A 55 -10.37 13.34 -24.34
C ILE A 55 -8.87 13.02 -24.20
N ALA A 56 -8.40 12.70 -23.01
CA ALA A 56 -7.01 12.28 -22.82
C ALA A 56 -6.67 11.04 -23.67
N ASP A 57 -7.59 10.06 -23.74
CA ASP A 57 -7.46 8.87 -24.59
C ASP A 57 -7.41 9.25 -26.09
N MET A 58 -8.25 10.17 -26.53
CA MET A 58 -8.21 10.71 -27.91
C MET A 58 -6.88 11.38 -28.26
N TYR A 59 -6.19 11.97 -27.29
CA TYR A 59 -4.83 12.50 -27.44
C TYR A 59 -3.73 11.42 -27.38
N GLY A 60 -4.11 10.15 -27.22
CA GLY A 60 -3.19 9.01 -27.23
C GLY A 60 -2.58 8.68 -25.86
N PHE A 61 -3.12 9.20 -24.78
CA PHE A 61 -2.73 8.78 -23.45
C PHE A 61 -3.45 7.49 -23.05
N GLU A 62 -2.76 6.57 -22.40
CA GLU A 62 -3.41 5.46 -21.72
C GLU A 62 -4.16 5.99 -20.50
N ILE A 63 -5.42 5.61 -20.33
CA ILE A 63 -6.26 6.03 -19.21
C ILE A 63 -6.52 4.88 -18.24
N VAL A 64 -6.73 5.21 -16.96
CA VAL A 64 -7.12 4.21 -15.97
C VAL A 64 -8.47 3.61 -16.35
N PRO A 65 -8.64 2.28 -16.26
CA PRO A 65 -9.95 1.67 -16.45
C PRO A 65 -10.95 2.18 -15.40
N TYR A 66 -12.13 2.58 -15.86
CA TYR A 66 -13.19 3.04 -14.97
C TYR A 66 -14.55 2.42 -15.34
N TRP A 67 -15.49 2.48 -14.42
CA TRP A 67 -16.87 2.02 -14.58
C TRP A 67 -17.81 3.05 -13.96
N HIS A 68 -18.90 3.33 -14.66
CA HIS A 68 -19.97 4.15 -14.11
C HIS A 68 -20.84 3.31 -13.16
N CYS A 69 -21.05 3.82 -11.95
CA CYS A 69 -21.94 3.24 -10.97
C CYS A 69 -23.11 4.18 -10.71
N SER A 70 -24.36 3.68 -10.82
CA SER A 70 -25.54 4.45 -10.48
C SER A 70 -26.11 4.02 -9.12
N LYS A 71 -26.74 4.98 -8.41
CA LYS A 71 -27.29 4.73 -7.05
C LYS A 71 -28.39 3.67 -7.01
N GLN A 72 -29.00 3.33 -8.14
CA GLN A 72 -30.28 2.63 -8.12
C GLN A 72 -30.22 1.12 -8.32
N ASN A 73 -29.20 0.55 -8.93
CA ASN A 73 -29.26 -0.87 -9.35
C ASN A 73 -27.93 -1.65 -9.33
N GLU A 74 -26.84 -1.12 -8.82
CA GLU A 74 -25.56 -1.83 -8.93
C GLU A 74 -25.10 -2.43 -7.61
N ASN A 75 -24.82 -3.73 -7.65
CA ASN A 75 -24.12 -4.40 -6.58
C ASN A 75 -22.65 -3.97 -6.60
N LEU A 76 -22.30 -2.96 -5.80
CA LEU A 76 -20.93 -2.44 -5.70
C LEU A 76 -19.90 -3.53 -5.42
N LYS A 77 -20.28 -4.57 -4.66
CA LYS A 77 -19.40 -5.72 -4.42
C LYS A 77 -19.05 -6.45 -5.72
N ALA A 78 -20.02 -6.65 -6.61
CA ALA A 78 -19.78 -7.30 -7.89
C ALA A 78 -18.87 -6.45 -8.79
N VAL A 79 -19.01 -5.13 -8.77
CA VAL A 79 -18.10 -4.21 -9.51
C VAL A 79 -16.69 -4.28 -8.94
N ILE A 80 -16.53 -4.27 -7.64
CA ILE A 80 -15.22 -4.40 -6.97
C ILE A 80 -14.54 -5.72 -7.36
N GLU A 81 -15.27 -6.84 -7.29
CA GLU A 81 -14.75 -8.16 -7.69
C GLU A 81 -14.39 -8.23 -9.19
N LEU A 82 -15.19 -7.59 -10.05
CA LEU A 82 -14.87 -7.47 -11.46
C LEU A 82 -13.56 -6.71 -11.69
N ILE A 83 -13.38 -5.59 -11.00
CA ILE A 83 -12.15 -4.78 -11.08
C ILE A 83 -10.96 -5.59 -10.55
N LYS A 84 -11.10 -6.27 -9.42
CA LYS A 84 -10.07 -7.14 -8.83
C LYS A 84 -9.63 -8.22 -9.83
N THR A 85 -10.58 -8.98 -10.38
CA THR A 85 -10.30 -10.02 -11.37
C THR A 85 -9.65 -9.46 -12.64
N ARG A 86 -10.06 -8.26 -13.07
CA ARG A 86 -9.48 -7.62 -14.25
C ARG A 86 -8.07 -7.12 -13.97
N SER A 87 -7.78 -6.66 -12.77
CA SER A 87 -6.45 -6.18 -12.37
C SER A 87 -5.39 -7.27 -12.43
N GLU A 88 -5.76 -8.53 -12.18
CA GLU A 88 -4.85 -9.68 -12.34
C GLU A 88 -4.31 -9.83 -13.76
N LYS A 89 -5.06 -9.33 -14.75
CA LYS A 89 -4.68 -9.33 -16.17
C LYS A 89 -3.97 -8.04 -16.60
N MET A 90 -3.88 -7.06 -15.73
CA MET A 90 -3.20 -5.80 -15.98
C MET A 90 -1.68 -5.97 -15.77
N SER A 91 -0.92 -5.10 -16.39
CA SER A 91 0.54 -5.07 -16.24
C SER A 91 1.01 -4.54 -14.89
N TYR A 92 0.08 -4.07 -14.05
CA TYR A 92 0.37 -3.48 -12.74
C TYR A 92 -0.66 -3.93 -11.70
N PRO A 93 -0.22 -4.24 -10.47
CA PRO A 93 -1.11 -4.60 -9.38
C PRO A 93 -1.84 -3.36 -8.85
N ILE A 94 -3.04 -3.58 -8.31
CA ILE A 94 -3.83 -2.55 -7.61
C ILE A 94 -4.10 -3.01 -6.17
N ASP A 95 -4.14 -2.05 -5.24
CA ASP A 95 -4.40 -2.28 -3.81
C ASP A 95 -5.81 -1.83 -3.39
N GLY A 96 -6.62 -1.39 -4.35
CA GLY A 96 -7.97 -0.93 -4.09
C GLY A 96 -8.63 -0.25 -5.27
N VAL A 97 -9.81 0.32 -5.01
CA VAL A 97 -10.63 1.04 -5.98
C VAL A 97 -10.98 2.41 -5.43
N VAL A 98 -10.96 3.43 -6.28
CA VAL A 98 -11.37 4.78 -5.89
C VAL A 98 -12.73 5.09 -6.51
N PHE A 99 -13.71 5.38 -5.66
CA PHE A 99 -15.01 5.89 -6.08
C PHE A 99 -14.95 7.42 -6.13
N LYS A 100 -15.31 8.01 -7.25
CA LYS A 100 -15.33 9.46 -7.45
C LYS A 100 -16.69 9.91 -7.98
N TYR A 101 -17.11 11.11 -7.61
CA TYR A 101 -18.18 11.76 -8.34
C TYR A 101 -17.70 12.14 -9.74
N ASP A 102 -18.47 11.78 -10.74
CA ASP A 102 -18.14 12.07 -12.15
C ASP A 102 -18.33 13.56 -12.49
N ASP A 103 -19.33 14.22 -11.91
CA ASP A 103 -19.56 15.67 -12.09
C ASP A 103 -18.47 16.51 -11.41
N LEU A 104 -17.64 17.20 -12.21
CA LEU A 104 -16.51 18.00 -11.73
C LEU A 104 -16.95 19.24 -10.91
N ARG A 105 -18.19 19.72 -11.10
CA ARG A 105 -18.73 20.83 -10.28
C ARG A 105 -18.86 20.44 -8.81
N LEU A 106 -19.11 19.16 -8.54
CA LEU A 106 -19.13 18.64 -7.16
C LEU A 106 -17.75 18.66 -6.53
N ARG A 107 -16.68 18.45 -7.30
CA ARG A 107 -15.30 18.56 -6.80
C ARG A 107 -15.06 19.94 -6.19
N ASP A 108 -15.41 20.98 -6.90
CA ASP A 108 -15.20 22.36 -6.45
C ASP A 108 -16.10 22.74 -5.27
N THR A 109 -17.34 22.23 -5.27
CA THR A 109 -18.32 22.48 -4.20
C THR A 109 -17.95 21.78 -2.88
N LEU A 110 -17.47 20.54 -2.96
CA LEU A 110 -17.07 19.74 -1.79
C LEU A 110 -15.72 20.16 -1.22
N GLY A 111 -14.94 20.91 -1.99
CA GLY A 111 -13.64 21.41 -1.60
C GLY A 111 -12.56 20.30 -1.51
N SER A 112 -11.46 20.65 -0.87
CA SER A 112 -10.31 19.76 -0.73
C SER A 112 -9.68 19.87 0.66
N THR A 113 -9.01 18.81 1.08
CA THR A 113 -8.00 18.85 2.15
C THR A 113 -6.68 19.35 1.57
N ALA A 114 -5.62 19.42 2.39
CA ALA A 114 -4.27 19.78 1.92
C ALA A 114 -3.73 18.84 0.82
N HIS A 115 -4.29 17.64 0.67
CA HIS A 115 -3.76 16.61 -0.21
C HIS A 115 -4.78 15.97 -1.16
N HIS A 116 -6.08 16.08 -0.89
CA HIS A 116 -7.12 15.35 -1.65
C HIS A 116 -8.40 16.18 -1.79
N PHE A 117 -9.08 16.02 -2.91
CA PHE A 117 -10.44 16.50 -3.08
C PHE A 117 -11.43 15.63 -2.32
N ASN A 118 -12.48 16.24 -1.74
CA ASN A 118 -13.51 15.55 -0.96
C ASN A 118 -14.57 14.84 -1.83
N ASN A 119 -14.41 14.83 -3.15
CA ASN A 119 -15.29 14.19 -4.12
C ASN A 119 -14.97 12.70 -4.34
N ALA A 120 -14.03 12.12 -3.61
CA ALA A 120 -13.56 10.75 -3.80
C ALA A 120 -13.43 10.01 -2.47
N ILE A 121 -13.64 8.69 -2.53
CA ILE A 121 -13.39 7.76 -1.44
C ILE A 121 -12.64 6.53 -1.96
N ALA A 122 -11.60 6.13 -1.25
CA ALA A 122 -10.85 4.92 -1.57
C ALA A 122 -11.42 3.71 -0.81
N TYR A 123 -11.65 2.63 -1.52
CA TYR A 123 -11.89 1.31 -0.96
C TYR A 123 -10.61 0.49 -1.15
N LYS A 124 -9.96 0.13 -0.06
CA LYS A 124 -8.77 -0.73 -0.08
C LYS A 124 -9.15 -2.18 0.00
N PHE A 125 -8.45 -3.02 -0.74
CA PHE A 125 -8.58 -4.48 -0.58
C PHE A 125 -8.01 -4.89 0.76
N GLU A 126 -8.51 -6.01 1.29
CA GLU A 126 -7.92 -6.60 2.48
C GLU A 126 -6.50 -7.09 2.18
N ASP A 127 -5.58 -6.77 3.07
CA ASP A 127 -4.20 -7.23 2.96
C ASP A 127 -4.14 -8.75 3.19
N GLU A 128 -3.33 -9.45 2.41
CA GLU A 128 -3.05 -10.88 2.66
C GLU A 128 -2.20 -11.04 3.92
N LEU A 129 -2.57 -12.02 4.75
CA LEU A 129 -1.86 -12.35 5.97
C LEU A 129 -0.96 -13.57 5.75
N TYR A 130 0.29 -13.45 6.17
CA TYR A 130 1.29 -14.49 6.05
C TYR A 130 1.71 -14.96 7.45
N ASP A 131 1.63 -16.26 7.69
CA ASP A 131 2.04 -16.86 8.94
C ASP A 131 3.56 -17.02 9.00
N THR A 132 4.17 -16.65 10.13
CA THR A 132 5.59 -16.83 10.41
C THR A 132 5.84 -16.93 11.91
N THR A 133 7.10 -17.06 12.32
CA THR A 133 7.49 -17.16 13.73
C THR A 133 8.55 -16.12 14.07
N LEU A 134 8.38 -15.49 15.23
CA LEU A 134 9.31 -14.50 15.76
C LEU A 134 10.64 -15.16 16.14
N LYS A 135 11.75 -14.57 15.74
CA LYS A 135 13.10 -14.94 16.17
C LYS A 135 13.52 -14.16 17.40
N TYR A 136 13.49 -12.84 17.30
CA TYR A 136 13.85 -11.92 18.39
C TYR A 136 13.36 -10.50 18.08
N ILE A 137 13.42 -9.64 19.06
CA ILE A 137 13.22 -8.19 18.90
C ILE A 137 14.57 -7.51 18.79
N GLU A 138 14.80 -6.82 17.70
CA GLU A 138 15.95 -5.95 17.50
C GLU A 138 15.58 -4.51 17.89
N TRP A 139 16.46 -3.85 18.60
CA TRP A 139 16.32 -2.45 18.95
C TRP A 139 17.18 -1.59 18.05
N THR A 140 16.57 -0.71 17.29
CA THR A 140 17.26 0.23 16.42
C THR A 140 17.14 1.65 16.95
N MET A 141 18.22 2.42 16.87
CA MET A 141 18.21 3.82 17.26
C MET A 141 18.22 4.73 16.02
N GLY A 142 17.22 5.59 15.93
CA GLY A 142 17.15 6.60 14.88
C GLY A 142 18.09 7.77 15.13
N ARG A 143 18.30 8.62 14.13
CA ARG A 143 19.15 9.85 14.23
C ARG A 143 18.70 10.80 15.35
N THR A 144 17.46 10.73 15.77
CA THR A 144 16.91 11.55 16.86
C THR A 144 17.11 10.93 18.24
N GLY A 145 17.80 9.80 18.36
CA GLY A 145 17.99 9.08 19.63
C GLY A 145 16.78 8.24 20.06
N VAL A 146 15.74 8.14 19.24
CA VAL A 146 14.56 7.32 19.55
C VAL A 146 14.86 5.86 19.28
N LEU A 147 14.65 5.00 20.29
CA LEU A 147 14.73 3.55 20.18
C LEU A 147 13.42 2.99 19.60
N THR A 148 13.54 2.22 18.54
CA THR A 148 12.41 1.57 17.85
C THR A 148 12.59 0.06 17.88
N PRO A 149 11.62 -0.70 18.41
CA PRO A 149 11.63 -2.16 18.32
C PRO A 149 11.29 -2.63 16.91
N VAL A 150 12.00 -3.64 16.44
CA VAL A 150 11.80 -4.28 15.14
C VAL A 150 11.64 -5.77 15.37
N ALA A 151 10.55 -6.36 14.91
CA ALA A 151 10.38 -7.80 14.89
C ALA A 151 11.28 -8.42 13.82
N VAL A 152 12.14 -9.34 14.20
CA VAL A 152 12.88 -10.20 13.28
C VAL A 152 12.26 -11.59 13.35
N PHE A 153 11.86 -12.14 12.20
CA PHE A 153 11.10 -13.38 12.11
C PHE A 153 11.63 -14.30 11.01
N GLU A 154 11.13 -15.53 10.94
CA GLU A 154 11.50 -16.44 9.87
C GLU A 154 11.11 -15.85 8.52
N PRO A 155 12.01 -15.89 7.51
CA PRO A 155 11.72 -15.32 6.20
C PRO A 155 10.45 -15.92 5.60
N VAL A 156 9.58 -15.05 5.11
CA VAL A 156 8.33 -15.44 4.45
C VAL A 156 8.21 -14.72 3.12
N ASP A 157 7.73 -15.41 2.09
CA ASP A 157 7.41 -14.79 0.81
C ASP A 157 6.05 -14.10 0.92
N ALA A 158 6.08 -12.78 0.88
CA ALA A 158 4.91 -11.94 0.86
C ALA A 158 4.86 -11.20 -0.47
N ASP A 159 3.85 -11.47 -1.31
CA ASP A 159 3.69 -10.89 -2.65
C ASP A 159 4.97 -10.93 -3.49
N GLY A 160 5.63 -12.09 -3.58
CA GLY A 160 6.83 -12.28 -4.39
C GLY A 160 8.09 -11.57 -3.84
N SER A 161 8.09 -11.12 -2.60
CA SER A 161 9.29 -10.62 -1.94
C SER A 161 9.50 -11.26 -0.57
N ILE A 162 10.72 -11.70 -0.31
CA ILE A 162 11.08 -12.27 0.99
C ILE A 162 11.17 -11.15 2.02
N VAL A 163 10.42 -11.31 3.09
CA VAL A 163 10.35 -10.39 4.22
C VAL A 163 10.77 -11.12 5.49
N GLU A 164 11.58 -10.49 6.32
CA GLU A 164 12.08 -11.09 7.58
C GLU A 164 12.09 -10.06 8.73
N ARG A 165 11.66 -8.83 8.49
CA ARG A 165 11.71 -7.73 9.45
C ARG A 165 10.50 -6.83 9.30
N ALA A 166 9.91 -6.41 10.43
CA ALA A 166 8.84 -5.41 10.47
C ALA A 166 9.00 -4.50 11.68
N SER A 167 8.73 -3.20 11.50
CA SER A 167 8.76 -2.24 12.61
C SER A 167 7.58 -2.48 13.55
N LEU A 168 7.87 -2.41 14.85
CA LEU A 168 6.86 -2.42 15.91
C LEU A 168 6.61 -1.01 16.46
N HIS A 169 7.16 0.01 15.81
CA HIS A 169 6.98 1.44 16.07
C HIS A 169 7.43 1.89 17.46
N ASN A 170 6.83 1.40 18.53
CA ASN A 170 7.13 1.69 19.91
C ASN A 170 6.68 0.54 20.84
N ILE A 171 6.97 0.64 22.13
CA ILE A 171 6.67 -0.41 23.12
C ILE A 171 5.16 -0.68 23.20
N SER A 172 4.32 0.36 23.25
CA SER A 172 2.88 0.18 23.40
C SER A 172 2.26 -0.55 22.18
N VAL A 173 2.72 -0.21 20.96
CA VAL A 173 2.30 -0.90 19.74
C VAL A 173 2.83 -2.34 19.72
N MET A 174 4.05 -2.55 20.19
CA MET A 174 4.64 -3.89 20.30
C MET A 174 3.81 -4.79 21.24
N GLU A 175 3.41 -4.27 22.40
CA GLU A 175 2.55 -4.97 23.36
C GLU A 175 1.16 -5.25 22.78
N GLU A 176 0.60 -4.30 22.04
CA GLU A 176 -0.69 -4.49 21.36
C GLU A 176 -0.64 -5.59 20.31
N LEU A 177 0.44 -5.64 19.52
CA LEU A 177 0.57 -6.56 18.37
C LEU A 177 1.01 -7.96 18.79
N LEU A 178 1.95 -8.09 19.73
CA LEU A 178 2.54 -9.35 20.16
C LEU A 178 1.90 -9.93 21.43
N GLY A 179 1.00 -9.16 22.04
CA GLY A 179 0.32 -9.53 23.28
C GLY A 179 1.06 -9.08 24.54
N PRO A 180 0.46 -9.28 25.71
CA PRO A 180 0.95 -8.77 26.98
C PRO A 180 2.15 -9.54 27.52
N ARG A 181 2.52 -10.66 26.94
CA ARG A 181 3.70 -11.44 27.36
C ARG A 181 4.98 -10.92 26.68
N PRO A 182 6.15 -11.08 27.32
CA PRO A 182 7.41 -10.83 26.65
C PRO A 182 7.51 -11.66 25.37
N PRO A 183 7.89 -11.08 24.21
CA PRO A 183 8.06 -11.84 22.98
C PRO A 183 9.15 -12.90 23.19
N TYR A 184 8.90 -14.07 22.63
CA TYR A 184 9.80 -15.20 22.72
C TYR A 184 10.13 -15.78 21.34
N THR A 185 11.28 -16.42 21.24
CA THR A 185 11.68 -17.11 20.02
C THR A 185 10.72 -18.26 19.70
N GLY A 186 10.23 -18.31 18.47
CA GLY A 186 9.23 -19.27 18.03
C GLY A 186 7.78 -18.83 18.25
N GLN A 187 7.54 -17.63 18.75
CA GLN A 187 6.19 -17.08 18.89
C GLN A 187 5.51 -16.99 17.51
N PRO A 188 4.33 -17.60 17.32
CA PRO A 188 3.58 -17.46 16.09
C PRO A 188 3.13 -16.02 15.89
N ILE A 189 3.41 -15.45 14.74
CA ILE A 189 2.97 -14.11 14.35
C ILE A 189 2.44 -14.16 12.92
N ARG A 190 1.59 -13.21 12.60
CA ARG A 190 1.15 -12.94 11.23
C ARG A 190 1.68 -11.60 10.79
N ILE A 191 2.07 -11.53 9.53
CA ILE A 191 2.52 -10.28 8.91
C ILE A 191 1.68 -9.99 7.68
N TYR A 192 1.65 -8.74 7.28
CA TYR A 192 1.07 -8.29 6.03
C TYR A 192 1.91 -7.17 5.44
N LYS A 193 1.68 -6.82 4.19
CA LYS A 193 2.33 -5.67 3.55
C LYS A 193 1.35 -4.52 3.41
N ALA A 194 1.43 -3.56 4.31
CA ALA A 194 0.66 -2.33 4.18
C ALA A 194 0.96 -1.64 2.85
N ASN A 195 -0.09 -1.35 2.08
CA ASN A 195 0.01 -0.77 0.74
C ASN A 195 0.92 -1.57 -0.21
N MET A 196 0.99 -2.89 -0.06
CA MET A 196 1.82 -3.83 -0.85
C MET A 196 3.34 -3.57 -0.74
N ILE A 197 3.80 -2.80 0.25
CA ILE A 197 5.20 -2.36 0.34
C ILE A 197 5.81 -2.58 1.71
N VAL A 198 5.15 -2.06 2.76
CA VAL A 198 5.73 -1.96 4.09
C VAL A 198 5.31 -3.15 4.94
N PRO A 199 6.26 -4.03 5.34
CA PRO A 199 5.94 -5.13 6.25
C PRO A 199 5.45 -4.61 7.60
N GLN A 200 4.34 -5.16 8.05
CA GLN A 200 3.71 -4.86 9.33
C GLN A 200 3.38 -6.18 10.04
N VAL A 201 3.48 -6.19 11.36
CA VAL A 201 2.97 -7.30 12.17
C VAL A 201 1.47 -7.10 12.34
N TYR A 202 0.70 -8.13 12.01
CA TYR A 202 -0.73 -8.18 12.32
C TYR A 202 -0.91 -8.62 13.77
N LYS A 203 -1.93 -8.07 14.45
CA LYS A 203 -2.22 -8.43 15.83
C LYS A 203 -2.30 -9.95 15.98
N SER A 204 -1.48 -10.51 16.89
CA SER A 204 -1.49 -11.96 17.16
C SER A 204 -2.90 -12.37 17.61
N PRO A 205 -3.44 -13.51 17.15
CA PRO A 205 -4.63 -14.07 17.76
C PRO A 205 -4.32 -14.32 19.24
N ASN A 206 -5.18 -13.78 20.10
CA ASN A 206 -5.03 -13.74 21.54
C ASN A 206 -4.42 -15.02 22.13
N ASP A 207 -3.29 -14.87 22.77
CA ASP A 207 -2.85 -15.81 23.80
C ASP A 207 -3.49 -15.34 25.12
N ASP A 208 -4.74 -15.74 25.34
CA ASP A 208 -5.60 -15.34 26.47
C ASP A 208 -5.16 -15.95 27.81
N SER A 209 -3.91 -16.34 27.98
CA SER A 209 -3.42 -16.85 29.25
C SER A 209 -3.18 -15.71 30.23
N GLU A 210 -4.08 -15.56 31.16
CA GLU A 210 -3.98 -14.74 32.38
C GLU A 210 -2.73 -15.14 33.19
N ASP A 211 -2.05 -14.13 33.77
CA ASP A 211 -0.91 -14.20 34.68
C ASP A 211 0.51 -14.23 34.08
N PHE A 212 0.98 -13.09 33.60
CA PHE A 212 2.42 -12.81 33.55
C PHE A 212 2.73 -11.32 33.78
N GLU A 213 3.61 -11.05 34.74
CA GLU A 213 4.20 -9.74 34.97
C GLU A 213 5.14 -9.41 33.80
N ILE A 214 4.75 -8.42 32.99
CA ILE A 214 5.48 -8.04 31.79
C ILE A 214 6.71 -7.24 32.19
N ARG A 215 7.88 -7.73 31.87
CA ARG A 215 9.13 -6.96 31.94
C ARG A 215 9.84 -7.00 30.60
N TRP A 216 9.56 -6.01 29.79
CA TRP A 216 10.38 -5.74 28.62
C TRP A 216 11.76 -5.28 29.07
N THR A 217 12.79 -5.96 28.67
CA THR A 217 14.16 -5.48 28.86
C THR A 217 14.49 -4.50 27.76
N ILE A 218 14.24 -3.23 27.99
CA ILE A 218 14.80 -2.17 27.14
C ILE A 218 16.32 -2.25 27.28
N PRO A 219 17.10 -2.18 26.18
CA PRO A 219 18.54 -2.15 26.24
C PRO A 219 19.02 -1.03 27.19
N LYS A 220 19.82 -1.36 28.17
CA LYS A 220 20.40 -0.36 29.10
C LYS A 220 21.57 0.40 28.50
N THR A 221 22.09 -0.09 27.38
CA THR A 221 23.17 0.54 26.61
C THR A 221 22.71 0.75 25.18
N CYS A 222 23.26 1.78 24.54
CA CYS A 222 23.02 2.03 23.11
C CYS A 222 23.33 0.79 22.28
N PRO A 223 22.42 0.33 21.40
CA PRO A 223 22.66 -0.87 20.58
C PRO A 223 23.61 -0.65 19.39
N ILE A 224 24.24 0.54 19.30
CA ILE A 224 25.24 0.87 18.27
C ILE A 224 26.63 0.82 18.88
#